data_3180490ef44f66d5a9f1a29ad66c1c09
#
_entry.id   3180490ef44f66d5a9f1a29ad66c1c09
#
_cell.length_a   1.000
_cell.length_b   1.000
_cell.length_c   1.000
_cell.angle_alpha   90.00
_cell.angle_beta   90.00
_cell.angle_gamma   90.00
#
_symmetry.space_group_name_H-M   'P 1'
#
loop_
_entity.id
_entity.type
_entity.pdbx_description
1 polymer ?
#
loop_
_entity_poly.entity_id
_entity_poly.type
_entity_poly.pdbx_seq_one_letter_code
_entity_poly.pdbx_strand_id
1 'polypeptide(L)'
;TRNKFDILAAEANKELIENNLSLNVTNYYFQILLNKEIYRIAQEQIRLTKEQEIRTRILIENGKVPQSQLYDVKAQLADDELVATEARNSLRLSFLDLMQLMELKGEEYFDVDSLDESIVSMESVTPEGIYASALSCMPQIKQAHYSLQSKVKSTKVVKSGYYPQLFLGAGINTGYYYSRGAMNPSFHQQFKNNMQKSIYFTLSIPLFDRFSTRNQVKTARLEENNARLSLENEKKSLYKDIEKAYMDALAAFEKYESTTKAVVANREAHRYALEKYMAGKSAVYEYNEIKMKLADALSQQSQAKYTYLLKERILAFYSCHSLVE
;
A
#
# COMPACT_ATOMS: atom_id res chain seq x y z
N THR A 1 13.52 29.91 -9.14
CA THR A 1 13.46 28.98 -10.27
C THR A 1 13.80 27.55 -9.89
N ARG A 2 14.96 27.23 -9.21
CA ARG A 2 15.26 25.88 -8.69
C ARG A 2 14.22 25.48 -7.66
N ASN A 3 14.01 26.28 -6.62
CA ASN A 3 13.08 26.01 -5.54
C ASN A 3 11.63 25.76 -6.02
N LYS A 4 11.21 26.33 -7.18
CA LYS A 4 9.91 25.98 -7.76
C LYS A 4 9.83 24.49 -8.14
N PHE A 5 10.88 23.93 -8.72
CA PHE A 5 10.93 22.52 -9.07
C PHE A 5 11.09 21.63 -7.84
N ASP A 6 11.76 22.12 -6.78
CA ASP A 6 11.84 21.42 -5.50
C ASP A 6 10.45 21.31 -4.84
N ILE A 7 9.62 22.37 -4.91
CA ILE A 7 8.23 22.36 -4.44
C ILE A 7 7.39 21.37 -5.26
N LEU A 8 7.44 21.44 -6.59
CA LEU A 8 6.70 20.53 -7.46
C LEU A 8 7.10 19.06 -7.25
N ALA A 9 8.39 18.79 -6.98
CA ALA A 9 8.86 17.46 -6.64
C ALA A 9 8.31 16.98 -5.28
N ALA A 10 8.22 17.89 -4.29
CA ALA A 10 7.64 17.58 -2.99
C ALA A 10 6.11 17.36 -3.07
N GLU A 11 5.39 18.14 -3.90
CA GLU A 11 3.97 17.93 -4.17
C GLU A 11 3.72 16.57 -4.84
N ALA A 12 4.51 16.22 -5.86
CA ALA A 12 4.42 14.91 -6.50
C ALA A 12 4.77 13.76 -5.54
N ASN A 13 5.70 13.98 -4.61
CA ASN A 13 5.99 13.00 -3.55
C ASN A 13 4.82 12.83 -2.57
N LYS A 14 4.10 13.93 -2.25
CA LYS A 14 2.87 13.86 -1.45
C LYS A 14 1.82 13.01 -2.17
N GLU A 15 1.55 13.27 -3.46
CA GLU A 15 0.64 12.47 -4.28
C GLU A 15 1.04 10.97 -4.30
N LEU A 16 2.35 10.68 -4.35
CA LEU A 16 2.86 9.30 -4.29
C LEU A 16 2.53 8.62 -2.97
N ILE A 17 2.68 9.34 -1.85
CA ILE A 17 2.34 8.81 -0.51
C ILE A 17 0.84 8.58 -0.40
N GLU A 18 0.01 9.52 -0.89
CA GLU A 18 -1.45 9.38 -0.92
C GLU A 18 -1.89 8.16 -1.75
N ASN A 19 -1.28 7.95 -2.91
CA ASN A 19 -1.54 6.78 -3.75
C ASN A 19 -1.14 5.46 -3.06
N ASN A 20 0.02 5.41 -2.40
CA ASN A 20 0.45 4.24 -1.65
C ASN A 20 -0.49 3.95 -0.47
N LEU A 21 -0.97 4.99 0.22
CA LEU A 21 -1.96 4.85 1.28
C LEU A 21 -3.27 4.27 0.73
N SER A 22 -3.77 4.79 -0.38
CA SER A 22 -4.99 4.30 -1.03
C SER A 22 -4.87 2.82 -1.44
N LEU A 23 -3.72 2.41 -2.00
CA LEU A 23 -3.44 1.01 -2.32
C LEU A 23 -3.42 0.11 -1.07
N ASN A 24 -2.83 0.59 0.03
CA ASN A 24 -2.83 -0.15 1.29
C ASN A 24 -4.24 -0.29 1.88
N VAL A 25 -5.05 0.79 1.86
CA VAL A 25 -6.46 0.73 2.28
C VAL A 25 -7.22 -0.29 1.45
N THR A 26 -7.05 -0.26 0.13
CA THR A 26 -7.68 -1.22 -0.79
C THR A 26 -7.26 -2.66 -0.46
N ASN A 27 -5.99 -2.90 -0.19
CA ASN A 27 -5.50 -4.23 0.18
C ASN A 27 -6.13 -4.74 1.50
N TYR A 28 -6.16 -3.92 2.55
CA TYR A 28 -6.81 -4.30 3.82
C TYR A 28 -8.31 -4.47 3.68
N TYR A 29 -8.98 -3.66 2.86
CA TYR A 29 -10.39 -3.82 2.55
C TYR A 29 -10.69 -5.20 1.95
N PHE A 30 -9.97 -5.61 0.90
CA PHE A 30 -10.14 -6.93 0.30
C PHE A 30 -9.77 -8.07 1.25
N GLN A 31 -8.78 -7.85 2.14
CA GLN A 31 -8.42 -8.83 3.16
C GLN A 31 -9.56 -9.02 4.19
N ILE A 32 -10.26 -7.95 4.57
CA ILE A 32 -11.44 -8.03 5.44
C ILE A 32 -12.56 -8.81 4.74
N LEU A 33 -12.85 -8.50 3.47
CA LEU A 33 -13.89 -9.21 2.71
C LEU A 33 -13.59 -10.71 2.60
N LEU A 34 -12.33 -11.05 2.33
CA LEU A 34 -11.88 -12.44 2.31
C LEU A 34 -12.08 -13.11 3.68
N ASN A 35 -11.63 -12.49 4.76
CA ASN A 35 -11.73 -13.06 6.09
C ASN A 35 -13.18 -13.15 6.59
N LYS A 36 -14.08 -12.23 6.19
CA LYS A 36 -15.53 -12.35 6.40
C LYS A 36 -16.08 -13.62 5.74
N GLU A 37 -15.69 -13.87 4.50
CA GLU A 37 -16.19 -15.03 3.76
C GLU A 37 -15.64 -16.34 4.31
N ILE A 38 -14.37 -16.41 4.69
CA ILE A 38 -13.76 -17.59 5.36
C ILE A 38 -14.46 -17.87 6.68
N TYR A 39 -14.73 -16.83 7.47
CA TYR A 39 -15.45 -16.99 8.74
C TYR A 39 -16.89 -17.47 8.51
N ARG A 40 -17.59 -16.95 7.48
CA ARG A 40 -18.92 -17.42 7.10
C ARG A 40 -18.92 -18.90 6.70
N ILE A 41 -17.92 -19.34 5.92
CA ILE A 41 -17.76 -20.75 5.52
C ILE A 41 -17.54 -21.62 6.77
N ALA A 42 -16.68 -21.21 7.68
CA ALA A 42 -16.42 -21.95 8.92
C ALA A 42 -17.67 -22.05 9.83
N GLN A 43 -18.46 -20.98 9.94
CA GLN A 43 -19.73 -21.02 10.66
C GLN A 43 -20.73 -22.00 10.03
N GLU A 44 -20.79 -22.05 8.70
CA GLU A 44 -21.64 -22.99 7.98
C GLU A 44 -21.20 -24.45 8.24
N GLN A 45 -19.89 -24.73 8.36
CA GLN A 45 -19.40 -26.06 8.72
C GLN A 45 -19.87 -26.46 10.12
N ILE A 46 -19.79 -25.57 11.11
CA ILE A 46 -20.31 -25.81 12.46
C ILE A 46 -21.82 -26.15 12.41
N ARG A 47 -22.61 -25.38 11.63
CA ARG A 47 -24.04 -25.61 11.48
C ARG A 47 -24.33 -27.01 10.92
N LEU A 48 -23.63 -27.39 9.86
CA LEU A 48 -23.78 -28.70 9.21
C LEU A 48 -23.38 -29.85 10.17
N THR A 49 -22.30 -29.68 10.92
CA THR A 49 -21.85 -30.72 11.86
C THR A 49 -22.77 -30.84 13.07
N LYS A 50 -23.37 -29.76 13.56
CA LYS A 50 -24.41 -29.80 14.60
C LYS A 50 -25.68 -30.55 14.11
N GLU A 51 -26.11 -30.31 12.89
CA GLU A 51 -27.20 -31.07 12.31
C GLU A 51 -26.86 -32.57 12.18
N GLN A 52 -25.62 -32.88 11.80
CA GLN A 52 -25.12 -34.25 11.74
C GLN A 52 -25.09 -34.90 13.13
N GLU A 53 -24.67 -34.20 14.19
CA GLU A 53 -24.70 -34.69 15.58
C GLU A 53 -26.11 -35.09 16.02
N ILE A 54 -27.09 -34.22 15.76
CA ILE A 54 -28.50 -34.48 16.11
C ILE A 54 -29.00 -35.76 15.40
N ARG A 55 -28.73 -35.89 14.11
CA ARG A 55 -29.10 -37.06 13.29
C ARG A 55 -28.43 -38.34 13.77
N THR A 56 -27.12 -38.28 14.05
CA THR A 56 -26.38 -39.46 14.57
C THR A 56 -26.95 -39.93 15.89
N ARG A 57 -27.34 -39.02 16.77
CA ARG A 57 -28.00 -39.35 18.06
C ARG A 57 -29.31 -40.13 17.84
N ILE A 58 -30.17 -39.65 16.94
CA ILE A 58 -31.42 -40.31 16.58
C ILE A 58 -31.16 -41.70 15.98
N LEU A 59 -30.12 -41.87 15.16
CA LEU A 59 -29.75 -43.17 14.60
C LEU A 59 -29.27 -44.16 15.68
N ILE A 60 -28.55 -43.69 16.69
CA ILE A 60 -28.11 -44.51 17.86
C ILE A 60 -29.31 -44.94 18.67
N GLU A 61 -30.25 -44.04 19.00
CA GLU A 61 -31.47 -44.34 19.74
C GLU A 61 -32.35 -45.40 19.04
N ASN A 62 -32.29 -45.42 17.71
CA ASN A 62 -32.95 -46.42 16.88
C ASN A 62 -32.12 -47.69 16.63
N GLY A 63 -30.95 -47.81 17.26
CA GLY A 63 -30.06 -48.99 17.13
C GLY A 63 -29.42 -49.19 15.74
N LYS A 64 -29.42 -48.16 14.89
CA LYS A 64 -28.94 -48.25 13.51
C LYS A 64 -27.42 -48.04 13.35
N VAL A 65 -26.78 -47.35 14.30
CA VAL A 65 -25.36 -47.05 14.29
C VAL A 65 -24.76 -47.18 15.70
N PRO A 66 -23.47 -47.52 15.83
CA PRO A 66 -22.80 -47.64 17.13
C PRO A 66 -22.53 -46.27 17.75
N GLN A 67 -22.45 -46.24 19.09
CA GLN A 67 -22.20 -45.00 19.86
C GLN A 67 -20.86 -44.32 19.54
N SER A 68 -19.87 -45.07 19.05
CA SER A 68 -18.58 -44.52 18.61
C SER A 68 -18.73 -43.40 17.55
N GLN A 69 -19.70 -43.54 16.62
CA GLN A 69 -19.95 -42.52 15.62
C GLN A 69 -20.36 -41.16 16.18
N LEU A 70 -20.99 -41.12 17.34
CA LEU A 70 -21.32 -39.86 18.02
C LEU A 70 -20.04 -39.14 18.50
N TYR A 71 -19.06 -39.89 18.97
CA TYR A 71 -17.79 -39.31 19.41
C TYR A 71 -16.96 -38.83 18.21
N ASP A 72 -17.02 -39.51 17.06
CA ASP A 72 -16.39 -39.04 15.81
C ASP A 72 -17.00 -37.72 15.36
N VAL A 73 -18.32 -37.58 15.40
CA VAL A 73 -19.00 -36.33 15.01
C VAL A 73 -18.71 -35.20 16.03
N LYS A 74 -18.62 -35.52 17.33
CA LYS A 74 -18.25 -34.52 18.35
C LYS A 74 -16.79 -34.06 18.20
N ALA A 75 -15.88 -34.95 17.86
CA ALA A 75 -14.50 -34.55 17.56
C ALA A 75 -14.46 -33.60 16.36
N GLN A 76 -15.17 -33.95 15.27
CA GLN A 76 -15.29 -33.07 14.11
C GLN A 76 -15.92 -31.70 14.46
N LEU A 77 -16.92 -31.66 15.34
CA LEU A 77 -17.52 -30.41 15.79
C LEU A 77 -16.48 -29.52 16.53
N ALA A 78 -15.68 -30.11 17.38
CA ALA A 78 -14.62 -29.39 18.10
C ALA A 78 -13.56 -28.83 17.14
N ASP A 79 -13.19 -29.58 16.10
CA ASP A 79 -12.27 -29.13 15.04
C ASP A 79 -12.90 -27.98 14.22
N ASP A 80 -14.17 -28.09 13.82
CA ASP A 80 -14.89 -27.05 13.10
C ASP A 80 -15.00 -25.75 13.94
N GLU A 81 -15.21 -25.87 15.27
CA GLU A 81 -15.24 -24.73 16.21
C GLU A 81 -13.85 -24.08 16.38
N LEU A 82 -12.79 -24.86 16.36
CA LEU A 82 -11.41 -24.34 16.36
C LEU A 82 -11.15 -23.51 15.09
N VAL A 83 -11.44 -24.06 13.92
CA VAL A 83 -11.27 -23.37 12.61
C VAL A 83 -12.09 -22.07 12.58
N ALA A 84 -13.32 -22.07 13.07
CA ALA A 84 -14.14 -20.86 13.13
C ALA A 84 -13.59 -19.83 14.11
N THR A 85 -12.98 -20.26 15.22
CA THR A 85 -12.33 -19.36 16.17
C THR A 85 -11.10 -18.69 15.54
N GLU A 86 -10.27 -19.44 14.81
CA GLU A 86 -9.13 -18.93 14.08
C GLU A 86 -9.55 -17.94 12.97
N ALA A 87 -10.57 -18.28 12.19
CA ALA A 87 -11.12 -17.41 11.16
C ALA A 87 -11.69 -16.10 11.75
N ARG A 88 -12.40 -16.18 12.89
CA ARG A 88 -12.88 -14.99 13.60
C ARG A 88 -11.75 -14.10 14.11
N ASN A 89 -10.69 -14.69 14.63
CA ASN A 89 -9.52 -13.93 15.09
C ASN A 89 -8.80 -13.26 13.91
N SER A 90 -8.63 -13.96 12.79
CA SER A 90 -8.06 -13.39 11.56
C SER A 90 -8.89 -12.21 11.03
N LEU A 91 -10.23 -12.34 11.08
CA LEU A 91 -11.13 -11.24 10.72
C LEU A 91 -10.96 -10.03 11.65
N ARG A 92 -10.89 -10.24 12.97
CA ARG A 92 -10.66 -9.16 13.93
C ARG A 92 -9.32 -8.45 13.70
N LEU A 93 -8.27 -9.21 13.44
CA LEU A 93 -6.94 -8.63 13.14
C LEU A 93 -6.97 -7.80 11.86
N SER A 94 -7.66 -8.25 10.80
CA SER A 94 -7.75 -7.46 9.56
C SER A 94 -8.52 -6.14 9.75
N PHE A 95 -9.54 -6.09 10.62
CA PHE A 95 -10.18 -4.83 11.01
C PHE A 95 -9.23 -3.94 11.80
N LEU A 96 -8.46 -4.50 12.74
CA LEU A 96 -7.47 -3.75 13.52
C LEU A 96 -6.41 -3.12 12.62
N ASP A 97 -5.90 -3.86 11.64
CA ASP A 97 -4.91 -3.37 10.68
C ASP A 97 -5.44 -2.17 9.88
N LEU A 98 -6.70 -2.24 9.41
CA LEU A 98 -7.32 -1.14 8.69
C LEU A 98 -7.58 0.07 9.62
N MET A 99 -8.05 -0.16 10.85
CA MET A 99 -8.24 0.90 11.86
C MET A 99 -6.93 1.63 12.15
N GLN A 100 -5.84 0.88 12.33
CA GLN A 100 -4.52 1.45 12.58
C GLN A 100 -4.04 2.29 11.39
N LEU A 101 -4.25 1.82 10.16
CA LEU A 101 -3.89 2.57 8.95
C LEU A 101 -4.66 3.89 8.82
N MET A 102 -5.94 3.89 9.22
CA MET A 102 -6.81 5.09 9.22
C MET A 102 -6.63 5.97 10.46
N GLU A 103 -5.74 5.62 11.39
CA GLU A 103 -5.51 6.32 12.67
C GLU A 103 -6.79 6.49 13.52
N LEU A 104 -7.76 5.58 13.38
CA LEU A 104 -8.99 5.63 14.17
C LEU A 104 -8.68 5.31 15.63
N LYS A 105 -9.13 6.21 16.52
CA LYS A 105 -8.97 6.07 17.98
C LYS A 105 -10.27 5.53 18.58
N GLY A 106 -10.16 4.42 19.32
CA GLY A 106 -11.24 3.91 20.14
C GLY A 106 -11.96 2.70 19.55
N GLU A 107 -13.01 2.27 20.26
CA GLU A 107 -13.88 1.14 19.90
C GLU A 107 -14.96 1.57 18.88
N GLU A 108 -14.64 2.36 17.88
CA GLU A 108 -15.59 2.68 16.82
C GLU A 108 -15.83 1.41 16.00
N TYR A 109 -17.02 0.84 16.20
CA TYR A 109 -17.51 -0.24 15.36
C TYR A 109 -17.79 0.31 13.97
N PHE A 110 -16.93 -0.02 13.02
CA PHE A 110 -17.23 0.16 11.62
C PHE A 110 -17.30 -1.20 10.93
N ASP A 111 -18.07 -1.28 9.89
CA ASP A 111 -18.12 -2.42 9.00
C ASP A 111 -17.80 -1.99 7.58
N VAL A 112 -17.39 -2.93 6.76
CA VAL A 112 -17.13 -2.68 5.34
C VAL A 112 -18.25 -3.28 4.52
N ASP A 113 -18.72 -2.52 3.52
CA ASP A 113 -19.75 -3.00 2.60
C ASP A 113 -19.22 -4.16 1.75
N SER A 114 -20.11 -5.08 1.42
CA SER A 114 -19.80 -6.16 0.48
C SER A 114 -19.80 -5.62 -0.95
N LEU A 115 -18.77 -5.98 -1.72
CA LEU A 115 -18.74 -5.71 -3.15
C LEU A 115 -19.63 -6.72 -3.88
N ASP A 116 -20.63 -6.19 -4.57
CA ASP A 116 -21.51 -6.97 -5.45
C ASP A 116 -21.03 -6.84 -6.92
N GLU A 117 -19.71 -6.96 -7.13
CA GLU A 117 -19.12 -6.84 -8.46
C GLU A 117 -19.19 -8.16 -9.22
N SER A 118 -19.74 -8.09 -10.42
CA SER A 118 -19.63 -9.15 -11.41
C SER A 118 -18.20 -9.22 -11.91
N ILE A 119 -17.59 -10.39 -11.84
CA ILE A 119 -16.24 -10.61 -12.37
C ILE A 119 -16.27 -10.50 -13.88
N VAL A 120 -15.57 -9.52 -14.41
CA VAL A 120 -15.41 -9.27 -15.86
C VAL A 120 -14.08 -9.82 -16.32
N SER A 121 -14.03 -10.41 -17.51
CA SER A 121 -12.78 -10.90 -18.09
C SER A 121 -11.90 -9.76 -18.58
N MET A 122 -10.58 -9.91 -18.47
CA MET A 122 -9.56 -8.90 -18.83
C MET A 122 -9.33 -8.75 -20.36
N GLU A 123 -10.29 -9.00 -21.22
CA GLU A 123 -10.09 -9.24 -22.66
C GLU A 123 -9.56 -8.07 -23.52
N SER A 124 -9.34 -6.86 -23.01
CA SER A 124 -9.01 -5.71 -23.88
C SER A 124 -7.86 -4.79 -23.42
N VAL A 125 -7.10 -5.15 -22.39
CA VAL A 125 -6.08 -4.26 -21.82
C VAL A 125 -4.68 -4.81 -22.06
N THR A 126 -3.79 -4.01 -22.68
CA THR A 126 -2.39 -4.39 -22.90
C THR A 126 -1.46 -3.64 -21.93
N PRO A 127 -0.38 -4.25 -21.44
CA PRO A 127 0.58 -3.58 -20.56
C PRO A 127 1.16 -2.30 -21.16
N GLU A 128 1.37 -2.26 -22.50
CA GLU A 128 1.89 -1.10 -23.23
C GLU A 128 0.92 0.07 -23.19
N GLY A 129 -0.40 -0.20 -23.33
CA GLY A 129 -1.44 0.82 -23.27
C GLY A 129 -1.55 1.44 -21.88
N ILE A 130 -1.49 0.60 -20.82
CA ILE A 130 -1.45 1.05 -19.44
C ILE A 130 -0.20 1.91 -19.18
N TYR A 131 0.96 1.45 -19.63
CA TYR A 131 2.22 2.18 -19.44
C TYR A 131 2.22 3.55 -20.09
N ALA A 132 1.68 3.66 -21.32
CA ALA A 132 1.56 4.94 -22.00
C ALA A 132 0.72 5.96 -21.20
N SER A 133 -0.38 5.52 -20.60
CA SER A 133 -1.21 6.33 -19.71
C SER A 133 -0.48 6.67 -18.41
N ALA A 134 0.11 5.67 -17.77
CA ALA A 134 0.85 5.78 -16.50
C ALA A 134 2.00 6.79 -16.55
N LEU A 135 2.72 6.89 -17.67
CA LEU A 135 3.82 7.86 -17.84
C LEU A 135 3.36 9.32 -17.63
N SER A 136 2.11 9.63 -17.90
CA SER A 136 1.58 10.99 -17.80
C SER A 136 1.00 11.31 -16.41
N CYS A 137 0.44 10.32 -15.72
CA CYS A 137 -0.31 10.52 -14.47
C CYS A 137 0.47 10.12 -13.22
N MET A 138 1.36 9.11 -13.30
CA MET A 138 2.00 8.54 -12.11
C MET A 138 2.91 9.53 -11.39
N PRO A 139 2.67 9.78 -10.08
CA PRO A 139 3.41 10.77 -9.30
C PRO A 139 4.91 10.49 -9.21
N GLN A 140 5.35 9.23 -9.19
CA GLN A 140 6.78 8.87 -9.15
C GLN A 140 7.53 9.37 -10.40
N ILE A 141 6.90 9.35 -11.57
CA ILE A 141 7.50 9.87 -12.81
C ILE A 141 7.55 11.39 -12.77
N LYS A 142 6.47 12.05 -12.29
CA LYS A 142 6.45 13.52 -12.10
C LYS A 142 7.53 13.96 -11.11
N GLN A 143 7.65 13.28 -9.97
CA GLN A 143 8.67 13.54 -8.94
C GLN A 143 10.08 13.44 -9.50
N ALA A 144 10.40 12.33 -10.17
CA ALA A 144 11.71 12.13 -10.78
C ALA A 144 12.00 13.17 -11.87
N HIS A 145 10.99 13.55 -12.68
CA HIS A 145 11.12 14.61 -13.69
C HIS A 145 11.40 15.97 -13.04
N TYR A 146 10.66 16.38 -12.01
CA TYR A 146 10.89 17.65 -11.34
C TYR A 146 12.22 17.68 -10.59
N SER A 147 12.66 16.55 -10.01
CA SER A 147 13.99 16.41 -9.42
C SER A 147 15.08 16.62 -10.45
N LEU A 148 14.96 16.06 -11.66
CA LEU A 148 15.89 16.32 -12.75
C LEU A 148 15.90 17.81 -13.12
N GLN A 149 14.73 18.44 -13.26
CA GLN A 149 14.65 19.87 -13.58
C GLN A 149 15.30 20.74 -12.49
N SER A 150 15.15 20.38 -11.23
CA SER A 150 15.84 21.05 -10.11
C SER A 150 17.36 20.93 -10.25
N LYS A 151 17.91 19.76 -10.57
CA LYS A 151 19.35 19.56 -10.78
C LYS A 151 19.88 20.32 -11.99
N VAL A 152 19.12 20.38 -13.09
CA VAL A 152 19.45 21.22 -14.25
C VAL A 152 19.54 22.71 -13.87
N LYS A 153 18.60 23.20 -13.03
CA LYS A 153 18.65 24.58 -12.53
C LYS A 153 19.78 24.77 -11.51
N SER A 154 20.06 23.77 -10.69
CA SER A 154 21.19 23.79 -9.73
C SER A 154 22.54 23.94 -10.46
N THR A 155 22.74 23.22 -11.56
CA THR A 155 23.93 23.39 -12.41
C THR A 155 24.08 24.84 -12.89
N LYS A 156 22.96 25.51 -13.26
CA LYS A 156 22.98 26.93 -13.62
C LYS A 156 23.31 27.85 -12.46
N VAL A 157 22.81 27.55 -11.27
CA VAL A 157 23.12 28.30 -10.03
C VAL A 157 24.59 28.18 -9.69
N VAL A 158 25.17 26.97 -9.75
CA VAL A 158 26.60 26.76 -9.47
C VAL A 158 27.47 27.48 -10.51
N LYS A 159 27.07 27.50 -11.78
CA LYS A 159 27.78 28.31 -12.83
C LYS A 159 27.77 29.80 -12.55
N SER A 160 26.80 30.32 -11.76
CA SER A 160 26.80 31.74 -11.40
C SER A 160 28.00 32.16 -10.55
N GLY A 161 28.71 31.21 -9.91
CA GLY A 161 29.96 31.47 -9.23
C GLY A 161 31.11 32.00 -10.10
N TYR A 162 30.99 31.90 -11.41
CA TYR A 162 31.94 32.55 -12.36
C TYR A 162 31.66 34.04 -12.58
N TYR A 163 30.48 34.53 -12.21
CA TYR A 163 30.09 35.92 -12.47
C TYR A 163 30.35 36.82 -11.26
N PRO A 164 30.56 38.14 -11.51
CA PRO A 164 30.64 39.10 -10.42
C PRO A 164 29.40 39.10 -9.56
N GLN A 165 29.59 39.29 -8.23
CA GLN A 165 28.55 39.36 -7.26
C GLN A 165 28.51 40.77 -6.65
N LEU A 166 27.33 41.38 -6.60
CA LEU A 166 27.08 42.66 -5.98
C LEU A 166 26.28 42.46 -4.68
N PHE A 167 26.85 42.91 -3.58
CA PHE A 167 26.21 42.89 -2.26
C PHE A 167 25.85 44.30 -1.83
N LEU A 168 24.62 44.46 -1.33
CA LEU A 168 24.20 45.66 -0.60
C LEU A 168 24.09 45.30 0.89
N GLY A 169 24.79 46.03 1.73
CA GLY A 169 24.71 45.88 3.18
C GLY A 169 24.32 47.20 3.84
N ALA A 170 23.57 47.10 4.92
CA ALA A 170 23.28 48.23 5.80
C ALA A 170 23.54 47.79 7.26
N GLY A 171 24.19 48.62 8.01
CA GLY A 171 24.53 48.35 9.40
C GLY A 171 24.31 49.53 10.31
N ILE A 172 23.92 49.27 11.54
CA ILE A 172 23.96 50.22 12.64
C ILE A 172 24.85 49.62 13.72
N ASN A 173 25.94 50.32 14.02
CA ASN A 173 26.90 49.88 15.04
C ASN A 173 26.99 50.97 16.08
N THR A 174 27.16 50.54 17.34
CA THR A 174 27.54 51.42 18.46
C THR A 174 28.47 50.66 19.38
N GLY A 175 29.29 51.35 20.14
CA GLY A 175 30.24 50.74 21.03
C GLY A 175 30.30 51.47 22.37
N TYR A 176 30.48 50.70 23.44
CA TYR A 176 30.80 51.21 24.75
C TYR A 176 32.23 50.78 25.14
N TYR A 177 33.00 51.71 25.62
CA TYR A 177 34.35 51.42 26.15
C TYR A 177 34.55 52.08 27.52
N TYR A 178 35.38 51.49 28.33
CA TYR A 178 35.80 52.01 29.61
C TYR A 178 37.32 52.01 29.70
N SER A 179 37.93 53.15 29.94
CA SER A 179 39.37 53.29 30.12
C SER A 179 39.68 53.66 31.54
N ARG A 180 40.52 52.84 32.24
CA ARG A 180 40.93 53.10 33.61
C ARG A 180 41.88 54.32 33.65
N GLY A 181 41.55 55.30 34.47
CA GLY A 181 42.35 56.51 34.60
C GLY A 181 42.00 57.66 33.64
N ALA A 182 40.94 57.52 32.82
CA ALA A 182 40.40 58.56 31.95
C ALA A 182 38.99 58.92 32.38
N MET A 183 38.55 60.16 32.04
CA MET A 183 37.16 60.56 32.21
C MET A 183 36.32 59.89 31.18
N ASN A 184 35.55 58.85 31.57
CA ASN A 184 34.70 58.08 30.67
C ASN A 184 33.32 58.73 30.58
N PRO A 185 32.81 59.01 29.35
CA PRO A 185 31.41 59.39 29.15
C PRO A 185 30.47 58.31 29.64
N SER A 186 29.24 58.70 30.07
CA SER A 186 28.22 57.73 30.49
C SER A 186 27.84 56.75 29.37
N PHE A 187 27.33 55.60 29.72
CA PHE A 187 26.87 54.63 28.75
C PHE A 187 25.89 55.24 27.71
N HIS A 188 24.95 56.02 28.18
CA HIS A 188 23.98 56.65 27.29
C HIS A 188 24.62 57.67 26.31
N GLN A 189 25.60 58.43 26.78
CA GLN A 189 26.34 59.33 25.91
C GLN A 189 27.19 58.61 24.89
N GLN A 190 27.89 57.53 25.31
CA GLN A 190 28.69 56.73 24.40
C GLN A 190 27.81 55.99 23.37
N PHE A 191 26.67 55.43 23.80
CA PHE A 191 25.72 54.78 22.91
C PHE A 191 25.24 55.67 21.78
N LYS A 192 24.89 56.97 22.15
CA LYS A 192 24.41 57.95 21.17
C LYS A 192 25.55 58.50 20.32
N ASN A 193 26.71 58.80 20.93
CA ASN A 193 27.81 59.45 20.21
C ASN A 193 28.58 58.49 19.32
N ASN A 194 28.66 57.19 19.69
CA ASN A 194 29.36 56.16 18.94
C ASN A 194 28.45 55.49 17.91
N MET A 195 27.19 55.93 17.77
CA MET A 195 26.26 55.35 16.80
C MET A 195 26.72 55.68 15.38
N GLN A 196 27.09 54.61 14.65
CA GLN A 196 27.48 54.65 13.26
C GLN A 196 26.42 53.97 12.41
N LYS A 197 25.94 54.68 11.39
CA LYS A 197 25.04 54.14 10.37
C LYS A 197 25.82 54.02 9.07
N SER A 198 25.87 52.83 8.49
CA SER A 198 26.61 52.54 7.25
C SER A 198 25.71 51.87 6.21
N ILE A 199 25.84 52.32 4.98
CA ILE A 199 25.33 51.63 3.81
C ILE A 199 26.55 51.40 2.90
N TYR A 200 26.73 50.16 2.46
CA TYR A 200 27.84 49.83 1.59
C TYR A 200 27.45 48.91 0.46
N PHE A 201 28.11 49.12 -0.68
CA PHE A 201 28.02 48.24 -1.85
C PHE A 201 29.37 47.53 -2.01
N THR A 202 29.32 46.21 -2.06
CA THR A 202 30.53 45.40 -2.29
C THR A 202 30.37 44.65 -3.60
N LEU A 203 31.25 44.95 -4.60
CA LEU A 203 31.37 44.19 -5.83
C LEU A 203 32.52 43.21 -5.68
N SER A 204 32.19 41.91 -5.71
CA SER A 204 33.14 40.80 -5.65
C SER A 204 33.30 40.15 -7.01
N ILE A 205 34.51 40.19 -7.61
CA ILE A 205 34.83 39.60 -8.89
C ILE A 205 35.84 38.46 -8.67
N PRO A 206 35.45 37.18 -8.84
CA PRO A 206 36.36 36.07 -8.65
C PRO A 206 37.32 35.98 -9.84
N LEU A 207 38.61 36.28 -9.62
CA LEU A 207 39.67 36.13 -10.62
C LEU A 207 40.28 34.74 -10.62
N PHE A 208 40.50 34.18 -9.46
CA PHE A 208 41.06 32.86 -9.22
C PHE A 208 40.57 32.26 -7.91
N ASP A 209 39.90 31.12 -7.97
CA ASP A 209 39.29 30.43 -6.85
C ASP A 209 39.87 29.02 -6.59
N ARG A 210 41.11 28.78 -7.02
CA ARG A 210 41.79 27.48 -6.95
C ARG A 210 40.99 26.35 -7.60
N PHE A 211 40.29 26.64 -8.69
CA PHE A 211 39.40 25.72 -9.46
C PHE A 211 38.17 25.25 -8.68
N SER A 212 37.82 25.88 -7.56
CA SER A 212 36.67 25.51 -6.72
C SER A 212 35.37 25.53 -7.51
N THR A 213 35.03 26.64 -8.18
CA THR A 213 33.81 26.76 -9.02
C THR A 213 33.82 25.76 -10.16
N ARG A 214 34.97 25.53 -10.79
CA ARG A 214 35.10 24.52 -11.87
C ARG A 214 34.76 23.12 -11.37
N ASN A 215 35.28 22.74 -10.19
CA ASN A 215 35.01 21.43 -9.62
C ASN A 215 33.55 21.30 -9.16
N GLN A 216 32.97 22.34 -8.55
CA GLN A 216 31.56 22.39 -8.20
C GLN A 216 30.64 22.22 -9.43
N VAL A 217 30.97 22.88 -10.57
CA VAL A 217 30.23 22.72 -11.82
C VAL A 217 30.33 21.29 -12.36
N LYS A 218 31.52 20.66 -12.26
CA LYS A 218 31.65 19.23 -12.63
C LYS A 218 30.78 18.34 -11.76
N THR A 219 30.82 18.53 -10.45
CA THR A 219 29.96 17.79 -9.50
C THR A 219 28.49 17.99 -9.82
N ALA A 220 28.04 19.24 -10.00
CA ALA A 220 26.64 19.53 -10.36
C ALA A 220 26.20 18.86 -11.67
N ARG A 221 27.08 18.77 -12.67
CA ARG A 221 26.81 18.04 -13.93
C ARG A 221 26.68 16.53 -13.71
N LEU A 222 27.50 15.95 -12.84
CA LEU A 222 27.38 14.53 -12.47
C LEU A 222 26.07 14.26 -11.74
N GLU A 223 25.67 15.16 -10.82
CA GLU A 223 24.35 15.06 -10.16
C GLU A 223 23.18 15.19 -11.13
N GLU A 224 23.27 16.08 -12.13
CA GLU A 224 22.28 16.19 -13.20
C GLU A 224 22.19 14.90 -14.01
N ASN A 225 23.33 14.30 -14.36
CA ASN A 225 23.37 13.04 -15.09
C ASN A 225 22.80 11.88 -14.24
N ASN A 226 23.13 11.83 -12.94
CA ASN A 226 22.56 10.85 -12.03
C ASN A 226 21.03 11.00 -11.94
N ALA A 227 20.50 12.22 -11.84
CA ALA A 227 19.06 12.45 -11.82
C ALA A 227 18.36 12.02 -13.14
N ARG A 228 19.06 12.17 -14.29
CA ARG A 228 18.56 11.69 -15.59
C ARG A 228 18.48 10.17 -15.62
N LEU A 229 19.54 9.50 -15.17
CA LEU A 229 19.56 8.04 -15.08
C LEU A 229 18.51 7.52 -14.07
N SER A 230 18.29 8.24 -12.97
CA SER A 230 17.23 7.90 -12.02
C SER A 230 15.83 7.98 -12.66
N LEU A 231 15.54 9.02 -13.44
CA LEU A 231 14.28 9.12 -14.18
C LEU A 231 14.09 7.97 -15.18
N GLU A 232 15.15 7.61 -15.93
CA GLU A 232 15.08 6.46 -16.84
C GLU A 232 14.89 5.13 -16.10
N ASN A 233 15.51 5.00 -14.93
CA ASN A 233 15.32 3.83 -14.09
C ASN A 233 13.88 3.74 -13.52
N GLU A 234 13.31 4.88 -13.08
CA GLU A 234 11.91 4.93 -12.63
C GLU A 234 10.93 4.53 -13.72
N LYS A 235 11.15 4.97 -14.96
CA LYS A 235 10.33 4.55 -16.11
C LYS A 235 10.39 3.05 -16.34
N LYS A 236 11.60 2.46 -16.26
CA LYS A 236 11.79 1.01 -16.40
C LYS A 236 11.14 0.23 -15.25
N SER A 237 11.26 0.74 -14.03
CA SER A 237 10.60 0.13 -12.85
C SER A 237 9.09 0.15 -13.00
N LEU A 238 8.51 1.30 -13.38
CA LEU A 238 7.08 1.43 -13.63
C LEU A 238 6.58 0.43 -14.70
N TYR A 239 7.32 0.29 -15.81
CA TYR A 239 6.96 -0.68 -16.85
C TYR A 239 6.95 -2.11 -16.30
N LYS A 240 8.00 -2.48 -15.56
CA LYS A 240 8.10 -3.80 -14.91
C LYS A 240 6.97 -4.03 -13.91
N ASP A 241 6.61 -3.00 -13.12
CA ASP A 241 5.56 -3.11 -12.11
C ASP A 241 4.18 -3.30 -12.76
N ILE A 242 3.93 -2.62 -13.90
CA ILE A 242 2.72 -2.79 -14.71
C ILE A 242 2.67 -4.20 -15.34
N GLU A 243 3.76 -4.65 -15.95
CA GLU A 243 3.85 -6.02 -16.50
C GLU A 243 3.56 -7.07 -15.43
N LYS A 244 4.18 -6.90 -14.25
CA LYS A 244 3.96 -7.79 -13.11
C LYS A 244 2.50 -7.75 -12.65
N ALA A 245 1.90 -6.56 -12.50
CA ALA A 245 0.51 -6.43 -12.09
C ALA A 245 -0.44 -7.10 -13.10
N TYR A 246 -0.16 -6.98 -14.40
CA TYR A 246 -0.92 -7.64 -15.45
C TYR A 246 -0.83 -9.16 -15.37
N MET A 247 0.40 -9.70 -15.25
CA MET A 247 0.60 -11.14 -15.11
C MET A 247 -0.01 -11.70 -13.83
N ASP A 248 0.10 -10.97 -12.71
CA ASP A 248 -0.53 -11.33 -11.45
C ASP A 248 -2.07 -11.37 -11.56
N ALA A 249 -2.67 -10.41 -12.27
CA ALA A 249 -4.12 -10.36 -12.48
C ALA A 249 -4.59 -11.51 -13.38
N LEU A 250 -3.86 -11.82 -14.46
CA LEU A 250 -4.16 -12.93 -15.35
C LEU A 250 -4.11 -14.28 -14.60
N ALA A 251 -3.02 -14.52 -13.85
CA ALA A 251 -2.86 -15.73 -13.06
C ALA A 251 -3.94 -15.88 -11.97
N ALA A 252 -4.34 -14.75 -11.35
CA ALA A 252 -5.43 -14.74 -10.37
C ALA A 252 -6.79 -15.06 -11.01
N PHE A 253 -7.05 -14.57 -12.22
CA PHE A 253 -8.26 -14.91 -12.98
C PHE A 253 -8.32 -16.40 -13.35
N GLU A 254 -7.26 -16.94 -13.92
CA GLU A 254 -7.17 -18.37 -14.24
C GLU A 254 -7.35 -19.27 -13.01
N LYS A 255 -6.76 -18.85 -11.87
CA LYS A 255 -6.95 -19.53 -10.60
C LYS A 255 -8.42 -19.47 -10.14
N TYR A 256 -9.07 -18.32 -10.27
CA TYR A 256 -10.49 -18.18 -9.92
C TYR A 256 -11.39 -19.08 -10.79
N GLU A 257 -11.17 -19.13 -12.10
CA GLU A 257 -11.91 -20.03 -12.98
C GLU A 257 -11.71 -21.51 -12.59
N SER A 258 -10.46 -21.90 -12.32
CA SER A 258 -10.14 -23.28 -11.95
C SER A 258 -10.77 -23.67 -10.62
N THR A 259 -10.70 -22.80 -9.61
CA THR A 259 -11.32 -23.03 -8.30
C THR A 259 -12.84 -23.03 -8.38
N THR A 260 -13.44 -22.24 -9.28
CA THR A 260 -14.89 -22.24 -9.53
C THR A 260 -15.35 -23.60 -10.09
N LYS A 261 -14.61 -24.16 -11.05
CA LYS A 261 -14.88 -25.52 -11.56
C LYS A 261 -14.72 -26.59 -10.46
N ALA A 262 -13.70 -26.44 -9.60
CA ALA A 262 -13.50 -27.34 -8.47
C ALA A 262 -14.66 -27.27 -7.45
N VAL A 263 -15.19 -26.08 -7.14
CA VAL A 263 -16.36 -25.94 -6.25
C VAL A 263 -17.59 -26.62 -6.83
N VAL A 264 -17.86 -26.45 -8.12
CA VAL A 264 -19.00 -27.12 -8.78
C VAL A 264 -18.90 -28.64 -8.65
N ALA A 265 -17.73 -29.22 -8.93
CA ALA A 265 -17.49 -30.66 -8.83
C ALA A 265 -17.59 -31.16 -7.38
N ASN A 266 -16.98 -30.45 -6.41
CA ASN A 266 -17.04 -30.83 -5.00
C ASN A 266 -18.44 -30.67 -4.41
N ARG A 267 -19.24 -29.70 -4.87
CA ARG A 267 -20.63 -29.53 -4.45
C ARG A 267 -21.50 -30.72 -4.87
N GLU A 268 -21.34 -31.20 -6.11
CA GLU A 268 -22.02 -32.40 -6.57
C GLU A 268 -21.54 -33.65 -5.82
N ALA A 269 -20.23 -33.81 -5.62
CA ALA A 269 -19.70 -34.91 -4.82
C ALA A 269 -20.25 -34.92 -3.39
N HIS A 270 -20.33 -33.74 -2.76
CA HIS A 270 -20.94 -33.60 -1.44
C HIS A 270 -22.43 -33.94 -1.43
N ARG A 271 -23.19 -33.55 -2.45
CA ARG A 271 -24.62 -33.90 -2.56
C ARG A 271 -24.79 -35.42 -2.62
N TYR A 272 -24.04 -36.12 -3.47
CA TYR A 272 -24.10 -37.59 -3.53
C TYR A 272 -23.59 -38.27 -2.26
N ALA A 273 -22.55 -37.74 -1.61
CA ALA A 273 -22.06 -38.27 -0.35
C ALA A 273 -23.11 -38.13 0.78
N LEU A 274 -23.80 -37.01 0.83
CA LEU A 274 -24.90 -36.76 1.77
C LEU A 274 -26.06 -37.77 1.55
N GLU A 275 -26.46 -38.00 0.29
CA GLU A 275 -27.50 -38.96 -0.05
C GLU A 275 -27.12 -40.39 0.39
N LYS A 276 -25.88 -40.82 0.11
CA LYS A 276 -25.36 -42.13 0.56
C LYS A 276 -25.32 -42.26 2.07
N TYR A 277 -24.86 -41.22 2.77
CA TYR A 277 -24.81 -41.16 4.21
C TYR A 277 -26.21 -41.26 4.82
N MET A 278 -27.18 -40.51 4.26
CA MET A 278 -28.58 -40.52 4.68
C MET A 278 -29.22 -41.88 4.49
N ALA A 279 -28.85 -42.61 3.43
CA ALA A 279 -29.30 -43.96 3.17
C ALA A 279 -28.60 -45.06 4.02
N GLY A 280 -27.66 -44.68 4.88
CA GLY A 280 -26.87 -45.62 5.70
C GLY A 280 -25.88 -46.45 4.89
N LYS A 281 -25.50 -46.02 3.67
CA LYS A 281 -24.62 -46.72 2.73
C LYS A 281 -23.17 -46.19 2.74
N SER A 282 -22.86 -45.24 3.60
CA SER A 282 -21.53 -44.64 3.73
C SER A 282 -21.18 -44.44 5.20
N ALA A 283 -19.92 -44.57 5.58
CA ALA A 283 -19.44 -44.28 6.91
C ALA A 283 -19.40 -42.76 7.16
N VAL A 284 -19.52 -42.35 8.42
CA VAL A 284 -19.43 -40.93 8.86
C VAL A 284 -18.13 -40.29 8.35
N TYR A 285 -17.03 -40.98 8.44
CA TYR A 285 -15.70 -40.50 8.05
C TYR A 285 -15.63 -40.18 6.54
N GLU A 286 -16.20 -41.02 5.67
CA GLU A 286 -16.24 -40.77 4.21
C GLU A 286 -17.05 -39.52 3.86
N TYR A 287 -18.17 -39.32 4.54
CA TYR A 287 -18.98 -38.10 4.39
C TYR A 287 -18.21 -36.86 4.86
N ASN A 288 -17.58 -36.92 6.04
CA ASN A 288 -16.80 -35.82 6.57
C ASN A 288 -15.63 -35.42 5.67
N GLU A 289 -14.91 -36.39 5.07
CA GLU A 289 -13.84 -36.12 4.10
C GLU A 289 -14.34 -35.29 2.91
N ILE A 290 -15.48 -35.67 2.32
CA ILE A 290 -16.04 -34.96 1.18
C ILE A 290 -16.61 -33.58 1.60
N LYS A 291 -17.19 -33.47 2.79
CA LYS A 291 -17.63 -32.20 3.38
C LYS A 291 -16.46 -31.23 3.55
N MET A 292 -15.33 -31.71 4.09
CA MET A 292 -14.11 -30.91 4.23
C MET A 292 -13.54 -30.48 2.86
N LYS A 293 -13.49 -31.36 1.88
CA LYS A 293 -13.06 -31.03 0.52
C LYS A 293 -13.90 -29.91 -0.12
N LEU A 294 -15.21 -29.90 0.14
CA LEU A 294 -16.07 -28.80 -0.31
C LEU A 294 -15.78 -27.50 0.42
N ALA A 295 -15.56 -27.55 1.74
CA ALA A 295 -15.19 -26.37 2.54
C ALA A 295 -13.86 -25.76 2.07
N ASP A 296 -12.85 -26.60 1.84
CA ASP A 296 -11.56 -26.20 1.30
C ASP A 296 -11.70 -25.57 -0.10
N ALA A 297 -12.48 -26.22 -0.99
CA ALA A 297 -12.72 -25.69 -2.33
C ALA A 297 -13.41 -24.31 -2.30
N LEU A 298 -14.41 -24.11 -1.41
CA LEU A 298 -15.08 -22.82 -1.21
C LEU A 298 -14.10 -21.76 -0.67
N SER A 299 -13.26 -22.11 0.28
CA SER A 299 -12.25 -21.21 0.84
C SER A 299 -11.23 -20.80 -0.21
N GLN A 300 -10.74 -21.75 -1.02
CA GLN A 300 -9.82 -21.49 -2.14
C GLN A 300 -10.46 -20.63 -3.23
N GLN A 301 -11.73 -20.86 -3.57
CA GLN A 301 -12.47 -20.02 -4.52
C GLN A 301 -12.61 -18.58 -3.99
N SER A 302 -12.98 -18.42 -2.72
CA SER A 302 -13.12 -17.10 -2.09
C SER A 302 -11.78 -16.35 -2.10
N GLN A 303 -10.69 -17.02 -1.74
CA GLN A 303 -9.35 -16.45 -1.82
C GLN A 303 -8.98 -16.05 -3.24
N ALA A 304 -9.24 -16.90 -4.23
CA ALA A 304 -8.96 -16.60 -5.63
C ALA A 304 -9.81 -15.42 -6.13
N LYS A 305 -11.11 -15.36 -5.77
CA LYS A 305 -12.02 -14.25 -6.09
C LYS A 305 -11.48 -12.92 -5.61
N TYR A 306 -11.24 -12.79 -4.30
CA TYR A 306 -10.81 -11.52 -3.72
C TYR A 306 -9.38 -11.15 -4.12
N THR A 307 -8.51 -12.14 -4.37
CA THR A 307 -7.18 -11.89 -4.95
C THR A 307 -7.30 -11.31 -6.36
N TYR A 308 -8.16 -11.88 -7.21
CA TYR A 308 -8.39 -11.36 -8.56
C TYR A 308 -8.93 -9.93 -8.55
N LEU A 309 -9.98 -9.66 -7.78
CA LEU A 309 -10.57 -8.33 -7.65
C LEU A 309 -9.53 -7.29 -7.18
N LEU A 310 -8.71 -7.64 -6.20
CA LEU A 310 -7.61 -6.77 -5.76
C LEU A 310 -6.60 -6.49 -6.89
N LYS A 311 -6.19 -7.53 -7.65
CA LYS A 311 -5.22 -7.38 -8.74
C LYS A 311 -5.78 -6.56 -9.90
N GLU A 312 -7.05 -6.72 -10.20
CA GLU A 312 -7.78 -5.92 -11.18
C GLU A 312 -7.81 -4.43 -10.77
N ARG A 313 -8.12 -4.13 -9.51
CA ARG A 313 -8.10 -2.76 -8.98
C ARG A 313 -6.71 -2.14 -9.02
N ILE A 314 -5.65 -2.90 -8.69
CA ILE A 314 -4.27 -2.43 -8.83
C ILE A 314 -3.93 -2.13 -10.30
N LEU A 315 -4.40 -2.94 -11.24
CA LEU A 315 -4.17 -2.71 -12.65
C LEU A 315 -4.93 -1.47 -13.16
N ALA A 316 -6.19 -1.29 -12.74
CA ALA A 316 -6.98 -0.10 -13.01
C ALA A 316 -6.32 1.18 -12.47
N PHE A 317 -5.74 1.12 -11.28
CA PHE A 317 -4.96 2.21 -10.70
C PHE A 317 -3.80 2.64 -11.61
N TYR A 318 -3.02 1.71 -12.18
CA TYR A 318 -1.97 2.04 -13.14
C TYR A 318 -2.51 2.66 -14.44
N SER A 319 -3.76 2.38 -14.80
CA SER A 319 -4.45 3.01 -15.93
C SER A 319 -4.94 4.43 -15.65
N CYS A 320 -4.58 5.01 -14.49
CA CYS A 320 -5.02 6.33 -14.01
C CYS A 320 -6.51 6.42 -13.67
N HIS A 321 -7.15 5.30 -13.38
CA HIS A 321 -8.50 5.29 -12.83
C HIS A 321 -8.44 5.46 -11.30
N SER A 322 -9.44 6.14 -10.75
CA SER A 322 -9.58 6.27 -9.29
C SER A 322 -9.82 4.91 -8.65
N LEU A 323 -9.20 4.67 -7.48
CA LEU A 323 -9.50 3.48 -6.65
C LEU A 323 -10.85 3.59 -5.90
N VAL A 324 -11.49 4.76 -5.98
CA VAL A 324 -12.65 5.15 -5.14
C VAL A 324 -13.97 5.14 -5.90
N GLU A 325 -14.00 4.68 -7.13
CA GLU A 325 -15.25 4.48 -7.90
C GLU A 325 -15.78 3.07 -7.81
#